data_a00c0985c0270161e5fc70c7d9cf880e
#
_entry.id   a00c0985c0270161e5fc70c7d9cf880e
#
_cell.length_a   1.000
_cell.length_b   1.000
_cell.length_c   1.000
_cell.angle_alpha   90.00
_cell.angle_beta   90.00
_cell.angle_gamma   90.00
#
_symmetry.space_group_name_H-M   'P 1'
#
loop_
_entity.id
_entity.type
_entity.pdbx_description
1 polymer ?
#
loop_
_entity_poly.entity_id
_entity_poly.type
_entity_poly.pdbx_seq_one_letter_code
_entity_poly.pdbx_strand_id
1 'polypeptide(L)'
;MNKDPRIEKIENLLDKFGNIVVEAFHYIAQFIIGCMIAWSAVHTIIEILTVKQYASIDDILLLFIYLELGAMVGIYFKTNHMPVRFLIYIAITALTRLLISDIQHNHKADIGQMMITASILILAVAILIVRYASWTFPSVIREKHTEKPLAHGKTPRPEDDELA
;
A
#
# COMPACT_ATOMS: atom_id res chain seq x y z
N MET A 1 29.21 28.71 9.75
CA MET A 1 30.27 27.72 9.47
C MET A 1 30.01 27.27 8.03
N ASN A 2 30.81 27.83 7.10
CA ASN A 2 30.62 27.62 5.67
C ASN A 2 31.10 26.20 5.32
N LYS A 3 30.18 25.29 5.02
CA LYS A 3 30.55 23.94 4.53
C LYS A 3 31.16 24.08 3.14
N ASP A 4 32.27 23.39 2.90
CA ASP A 4 32.92 23.36 1.59
C ASP A 4 31.94 22.85 0.52
N PRO A 5 31.75 23.55 -0.61
CA PRO A 5 30.79 23.15 -1.65
C PRO A 5 31.09 21.80 -2.29
N ARG A 6 32.32 21.29 -2.10
CA ARG A 6 32.73 19.96 -2.54
C ARG A 6 32.18 18.86 -1.65
N ILE A 7 32.13 19.09 -0.34
CA ILE A 7 31.62 18.13 0.65
C ILE A 7 30.11 17.99 0.48
N GLU A 8 29.38 19.10 0.30
CA GLU A 8 27.95 19.12 0.04
C GLU A 8 27.57 18.36 -1.25
N LYS A 9 28.40 18.48 -2.29
CA LYS A 9 28.19 17.78 -3.55
C LYS A 9 28.40 16.26 -3.42
N ILE A 10 29.36 15.84 -2.60
CA ILE A 10 29.62 14.42 -2.33
C ILE A 10 28.50 13.84 -1.44
N GLU A 11 28.08 14.52 -0.39
CA GLU A 11 26.94 14.13 0.45
C GLU A 11 25.68 13.94 -0.38
N ASN A 12 25.34 14.90 -1.24
CA ASN A 12 24.19 14.82 -2.14
C ASN A 12 24.27 13.68 -3.17
N LEU A 13 25.47 13.34 -3.64
CA LEU A 13 25.67 12.21 -4.55
C LEU A 13 25.53 10.87 -3.82
N LEU A 14 26.07 10.75 -2.61
CA LEU A 14 25.93 9.55 -1.77
C LEU A 14 24.49 9.32 -1.37
N ASP A 15 23.76 10.36 -0.95
CA ASP A 15 22.35 10.28 -0.61
C ASP A 15 21.49 9.88 -1.82
N LYS A 16 21.78 10.45 -2.98
CA LYS A 16 21.08 10.11 -4.23
C LYS A 16 21.34 8.67 -4.64
N PHE A 17 22.58 8.21 -4.54
CA PHE A 17 22.94 6.83 -4.84
C PHE A 17 22.31 5.86 -3.84
N GLY A 18 22.37 6.17 -2.54
CA GLY A 18 21.73 5.39 -1.48
C GLY A 18 20.22 5.23 -1.72
N ASN A 19 19.54 6.32 -2.04
CA ASN A 19 18.11 6.29 -2.33
C ASN A 19 17.77 5.45 -3.57
N ILE A 20 18.56 5.55 -4.65
CA ILE A 20 18.36 4.73 -5.86
C ILE A 20 18.54 3.25 -5.54
N VAL A 21 19.55 2.88 -4.77
CA VAL A 21 19.79 1.47 -4.41
C VAL A 21 18.65 0.91 -3.55
N VAL A 22 18.19 1.66 -2.56
CA VAL A 22 17.06 1.26 -1.71
C VAL A 22 15.77 1.13 -2.53
N GLU A 23 15.51 2.06 -3.41
CA GLU A 23 14.34 2.05 -4.28
C GLU A 23 14.37 0.88 -5.26
N ALA A 24 15.51 0.64 -5.91
CA ALA A 24 15.69 -0.50 -6.80
C ALA A 24 15.53 -1.84 -6.08
N PHE A 25 16.11 -1.99 -4.89
CA PHE A 25 15.94 -3.18 -4.07
C PHE A 25 14.47 -3.42 -3.71
N HIS A 26 13.76 -2.35 -3.37
CA HIS A 26 12.34 -2.43 -3.04
C HIS A 26 11.50 -2.91 -4.22
N TYR A 27 11.70 -2.35 -5.41
CA TYR A 27 11.01 -2.77 -6.63
C TYR A 27 11.31 -4.22 -7.00
N ILE A 28 12.58 -4.64 -6.91
CA ILE A 28 12.98 -6.02 -7.24
C ILE A 28 12.35 -7.01 -6.26
N ALA A 29 12.44 -6.75 -4.96
CA ALA A 29 11.84 -7.60 -3.94
C ALA A 29 10.33 -7.75 -4.14
N GLN A 30 9.65 -6.67 -4.42
CA GLN A 30 8.22 -6.62 -4.64
C GLN A 30 7.80 -7.36 -5.92
N PHE A 31 8.59 -7.22 -6.98
CA PHE A 31 8.37 -7.97 -8.23
C PHE A 31 8.50 -9.48 -7.99
N ILE A 32 9.52 -9.92 -7.24
CA ILE A 32 9.72 -11.33 -6.90
C ILE A 32 8.52 -11.86 -6.10
N ILE A 33 8.06 -11.12 -5.09
CA ILE A 33 6.90 -11.50 -4.29
C ILE A 33 5.65 -11.62 -5.17
N GLY A 34 5.40 -10.65 -6.04
CA GLY A 34 4.29 -10.68 -6.99
C GLY A 34 4.31 -11.89 -7.92
N CYS A 35 5.48 -12.22 -8.47
CA CYS A 35 5.68 -13.41 -9.29
C CYS A 35 5.42 -14.71 -8.51
N MET A 36 5.86 -14.80 -7.25
CA MET A 36 5.63 -15.96 -6.41
C MET A 36 4.13 -16.16 -6.10
N ILE A 37 3.42 -15.07 -5.81
CA ILE A 37 1.97 -15.10 -5.56
C ILE A 37 1.24 -15.57 -6.83
N ALA A 38 1.56 -14.99 -7.99
CA ALA A 38 0.96 -15.36 -9.26
C ALA A 38 1.24 -16.83 -9.62
N TRP A 39 2.46 -17.29 -9.42
CA TRP A 39 2.85 -18.68 -9.65
C TRP A 39 2.06 -19.63 -8.74
N SER A 40 1.98 -19.34 -7.44
CA SER A 40 1.23 -20.15 -6.47
C SER A 40 -0.26 -20.19 -6.80
N ALA A 41 -0.86 -19.07 -7.20
CA ALA A 41 -2.25 -19.01 -7.61
C ALA A 41 -2.53 -19.88 -8.85
N VAL A 42 -1.68 -19.80 -9.87
CA VAL A 42 -1.80 -20.62 -11.10
C VAL A 42 -1.64 -22.09 -10.78
N HIS A 43 -0.65 -22.47 -9.96
CA HIS A 43 -0.45 -23.85 -9.56
C HIS A 43 -1.67 -24.43 -8.81
N THR A 44 -2.22 -23.65 -7.87
CA THR A 44 -3.44 -24.04 -7.14
C THR A 44 -4.63 -24.21 -8.08
N ILE A 45 -4.83 -23.32 -9.06
CA ILE A 45 -5.90 -23.46 -10.06
C ILE A 45 -5.72 -24.72 -10.87
N ILE A 46 -4.52 -25.01 -11.36
CA ILE A 46 -4.23 -26.23 -12.12
C ILE A 46 -4.51 -27.46 -11.28
N GLU A 47 -4.08 -27.50 -10.03
CA GLU A 47 -4.33 -28.60 -9.11
C GLU A 47 -5.84 -28.85 -8.90
N ILE A 48 -6.63 -27.80 -8.69
CA ILE A 48 -8.08 -27.88 -8.55
C ILE A 48 -8.72 -28.48 -9.81
N LEU A 49 -8.29 -28.02 -10.99
CA LEU A 49 -8.88 -28.44 -12.26
C LEU A 49 -8.46 -29.87 -12.71
N THR A 50 -7.25 -30.30 -12.32
CA THR A 50 -6.70 -31.58 -12.81
C THR A 50 -6.83 -32.71 -11.81
N VAL A 51 -6.74 -32.44 -10.52
CA VAL A 51 -6.69 -33.45 -9.47
C VAL A 51 -8.03 -33.57 -8.73
N LYS A 52 -8.71 -32.44 -8.52
CA LYS A 52 -9.98 -32.39 -7.79
C LYS A 52 -11.15 -32.36 -8.76
N GLN A 53 -12.21 -33.11 -8.46
CA GLN A 53 -13.43 -33.14 -9.27
C GLN A 53 -14.25 -31.85 -9.12
N TYR A 54 -14.07 -31.13 -8.00
CA TYR A 54 -14.68 -29.81 -7.67
C TYR A 54 -13.83 -29.06 -6.69
N ALA A 55 -13.92 -27.74 -6.72
CA ALA A 55 -13.25 -26.87 -5.76
C ALA A 55 -13.95 -26.96 -4.40
N SER A 56 -13.19 -27.16 -3.34
CA SER A 56 -13.68 -27.00 -1.97
C SER A 56 -13.80 -25.52 -1.61
N ILE A 57 -14.51 -25.21 -0.52
CA ILE A 57 -14.60 -23.83 -0.04
C ILE A 57 -13.23 -23.34 0.40
N ASP A 58 -12.40 -24.19 1.01
CA ASP A 58 -11.03 -23.84 1.37
C ASP A 58 -10.18 -23.48 0.16
N ASP A 59 -10.34 -24.18 -0.96
CA ASP A 59 -9.65 -23.86 -2.21
C ASP A 59 -10.05 -22.48 -2.72
N ILE A 60 -11.34 -22.16 -2.67
CA ILE A 60 -11.86 -20.85 -3.07
C ILE A 60 -11.33 -19.77 -2.13
N LEU A 61 -11.34 -20.00 -0.82
CA LEU A 61 -10.79 -19.07 0.16
C LEU A 61 -9.29 -18.82 -0.07
N LEU A 62 -8.53 -19.88 -0.41
CA LEU A 62 -7.11 -19.79 -0.72
C LEU A 62 -6.86 -18.93 -1.98
N LEU A 63 -7.66 -19.12 -3.03
CA LEU A 63 -7.57 -18.29 -4.24
C LEU A 63 -7.88 -16.81 -3.96
N PHE A 64 -8.83 -16.52 -3.08
CA PHE A 64 -9.10 -15.16 -2.63
C PHE A 64 -7.91 -14.55 -1.86
N ILE A 65 -7.19 -15.36 -1.06
CA ILE A 65 -5.96 -14.90 -0.39
C ILE A 65 -4.90 -14.50 -1.43
N TYR A 66 -4.68 -15.31 -2.46
CA TYR A 66 -3.72 -14.95 -3.53
C TYR A 66 -4.14 -13.69 -4.27
N LEU A 67 -5.42 -13.52 -4.57
CA LEU A 67 -5.95 -12.31 -5.20
C LEU A 67 -5.70 -11.07 -4.34
N GLU A 68 -5.93 -11.16 -3.04
CA GLU A 68 -5.76 -10.07 -2.09
C GLU A 68 -4.29 -9.68 -1.91
N LEU A 69 -3.40 -10.69 -1.78
CA LEU A 69 -1.96 -10.46 -1.73
C LEU A 69 -1.44 -9.84 -3.05
N GLY A 70 -1.95 -10.28 -4.19
CA GLY A 70 -1.62 -9.69 -5.50
C GLY A 70 -2.07 -8.23 -5.59
N ALA A 71 -3.27 -7.92 -5.11
CA ALA A 71 -3.75 -6.54 -5.04
C ALA A 71 -2.88 -5.66 -4.13
N MET A 72 -2.40 -6.19 -3.00
CA MET A 72 -1.46 -5.48 -2.12
C MET A 72 -0.16 -5.13 -2.84
N VAL A 73 0.43 -6.10 -3.52
CA VAL A 73 1.65 -5.88 -4.30
C VAL A 73 1.40 -4.81 -5.36
N GLY A 74 0.26 -4.85 -6.06
CA GLY A 74 -0.13 -3.85 -7.05
C GLY A 74 -0.27 -2.43 -6.47
N ILE A 75 -0.83 -2.29 -5.26
CA ILE A 75 -0.94 -1.00 -4.58
C ILE A 75 0.45 -0.48 -4.20
N TYR A 76 1.34 -1.34 -3.72
CA TYR A 76 2.71 -0.99 -3.41
C TYR A 76 3.46 -0.44 -4.63
N PHE A 77 3.34 -1.09 -5.78
CA PHE A 77 3.93 -0.60 -7.02
C PHE A 77 3.43 0.78 -7.43
N LYS A 78 2.16 1.07 -7.13
CA LYS A 78 1.53 2.33 -7.54
C LYS A 78 1.81 3.49 -6.59
N THR A 79 1.88 3.23 -5.28
CA THR A 79 1.90 4.29 -4.26
C THR A 79 3.24 4.47 -3.56
N ASN A 80 4.16 3.51 -3.70
CA ASN A 80 5.48 3.47 -3.05
C ASN A 80 5.44 3.59 -1.51
N HIS A 81 4.24 3.49 -0.91
CA HIS A 81 4.05 3.47 0.54
C HIS A 81 2.77 2.71 0.90
N MET A 82 2.80 2.01 2.02
CA MET A 82 1.63 1.28 2.51
C MET A 82 0.65 2.18 3.24
N PRO A 83 -0.59 2.27 2.78
CA PRO A 83 -1.63 2.87 3.60
C PRO A 83 -1.98 1.91 4.74
N VAL A 84 -1.68 2.30 5.99
CA VAL A 84 -1.93 1.51 7.22
C VAL A 84 -3.37 1.00 7.30
N ARG A 85 -4.33 1.76 6.81
CA ARG A 85 -5.75 1.35 6.74
C ARG A 85 -5.96 0.09 5.92
N PHE A 86 -5.22 -0.06 4.83
CA PHE A 86 -5.33 -1.24 3.95
C PHE A 86 -4.88 -2.52 4.66
N LEU A 87 -3.82 -2.42 5.47
CA LEU A 87 -3.35 -3.54 6.28
C LEU A 87 -4.40 -4.05 7.26
N ILE A 88 -5.14 -3.14 7.90
CA ILE A 88 -6.18 -3.51 8.85
C ILE A 88 -7.35 -4.19 8.10
N TYR A 89 -7.75 -3.69 6.93
CA TYR A 89 -8.79 -4.35 6.12
C TYR A 89 -8.40 -5.77 5.74
N ILE A 90 -7.15 -5.98 5.30
CA ILE A 90 -6.65 -7.31 4.95
C ILE A 90 -6.60 -8.23 6.17
N ALA A 91 -6.19 -7.72 7.33
CA ALA A 91 -6.21 -8.51 8.56
C ALA A 91 -7.63 -8.95 8.95
N ILE A 92 -8.63 -8.07 8.79
CA ILE A 92 -10.04 -8.41 9.03
C ILE A 92 -10.50 -9.48 8.04
N THR A 93 -10.23 -9.34 6.74
CA THR A 93 -10.66 -10.32 5.73
C THR A 93 -9.96 -11.65 5.93
N ALA A 94 -8.68 -11.68 6.28
CA ALA A 94 -7.95 -12.90 6.58
C ALA A 94 -8.52 -13.66 7.79
N LEU A 95 -8.81 -12.96 8.89
CA LEU A 95 -9.44 -13.54 10.06
C LEU A 95 -10.87 -14.03 9.78
N THR A 96 -11.63 -13.30 8.97
CA THR A 96 -12.98 -13.71 8.56
C THR A 96 -12.94 -15.02 7.77
N ARG A 97 -11.97 -15.19 6.86
CA ARG A 97 -11.78 -16.43 6.11
C ARG A 97 -11.39 -17.58 7.03
N LEU A 98 -10.48 -17.33 7.97
CA LEU A 98 -10.10 -18.34 8.97
C LEU A 98 -11.31 -18.79 9.80
N LEU A 99 -12.17 -17.84 10.20
CA LEU A 99 -13.41 -18.13 10.92
C LEU A 99 -14.38 -18.97 10.08
N ILE A 100 -14.55 -18.65 8.80
CA ILE A 100 -15.42 -19.41 7.88
C ILE A 100 -14.91 -20.85 7.72
N SER A 101 -13.61 -21.02 7.49
CA SER A 101 -12.98 -22.34 7.37
C SER A 101 -13.15 -23.16 8.65
N ASP A 102 -12.91 -22.55 9.81
CA ASP A 102 -13.01 -23.23 11.11
C ASP A 102 -14.47 -23.66 11.41
N ILE A 103 -15.46 -22.81 11.16
CA ILE A 103 -16.88 -23.13 11.34
C ILE A 103 -17.31 -24.31 10.43
N GLN A 104 -16.74 -24.45 9.25
CA GLN A 104 -17.05 -25.53 8.33
C GLN A 104 -16.49 -26.88 8.78
N HIS A 105 -15.30 -26.87 9.38
CA HIS A 105 -14.66 -28.09 9.88
C HIS A 105 -15.17 -28.47 11.29
N ASN A 106 -15.41 -27.49 12.13
CA ASN A 106 -15.81 -27.64 13.53
C ASN A 106 -17.24 -27.14 13.73
N HIS A 107 -18.20 -28.04 13.72
CA HIS A 107 -19.62 -27.70 13.92
C HIS A 107 -19.97 -27.37 15.39
N LYS A 108 -18.99 -27.32 16.29
CA LYS A 108 -19.18 -26.97 17.71
C LYS A 108 -18.51 -25.63 17.95
N ALA A 109 -19.23 -24.73 18.62
CA ALA A 109 -18.68 -23.48 19.08
C ALA A 109 -17.47 -23.74 20.01
N ASP A 110 -16.29 -23.30 19.59
CA ASP A 110 -15.04 -23.45 20.32
C ASP A 110 -14.54 -22.07 20.78
N ILE A 111 -13.74 -22.09 21.86
CA ILE A 111 -13.08 -20.89 22.37
C ILE A 111 -12.24 -20.20 21.30
N GLY A 112 -11.63 -20.99 20.37
CA GLY A 112 -10.89 -20.48 19.22
C GLY A 112 -11.73 -19.55 18.34
N GLN A 113 -12.96 -19.94 18.00
CA GLN A 113 -13.88 -19.14 17.19
C GLN A 113 -14.25 -17.82 17.89
N MET A 114 -14.46 -17.86 19.21
CA MET A 114 -14.70 -16.65 19.99
C MET A 114 -13.50 -15.70 19.99
N MET A 115 -12.27 -16.24 20.08
CA MET A 115 -11.05 -15.44 20.01
C MET A 115 -10.87 -14.79 18.65
N ILE A 116 -11.12 -15.50 17.55
CA ILE A 116 -11.05 -14.94 16.18
C ILE A 116 -12.10 -13.84 16.02
N THR A 117 -13.35 -14.07 16.46
CA THR A 117 -14.42 -13.09 16.37
C THR A 117 -14.10 -11.83 17.19
N ALA A 118 -13.58 -12.00 18.40
CA ALA A 118 -13.12 -10.88 19.23
C ALA A 118 -11.98 -10.09 18.56
N SER A 119 -11.04 -10.78 17.91
CA SER A 119 -9.95 -10.14 17.19
C SER A 119 -10.45 -9.31 15.98
N ILE A 120 -11.45 -9.80 15.25
CA ILE A 120 -12.10 -9.05 14.17
C ILE A 120 -12.76 -7.77 14.73
N LEU A 121 -13.46 -7.87 15.86
CA LEU A 121 -14.08 -6.72 16.50
C LEU A 121 -13.03 -5.68 16.93
N ILE A 122 -11.92 -6.12 17.54
CA ILE A 122 -10.83 -5.23 17.95
C ILE A 122 -10.22 -4.50 16.72
N LEU A 123 -9.99 -5.21 15.63
CA LEU A 123 -9.49 -4.61 14.39
C LEU A 123 -10.50 -3.63 13.77
N ALA A 124 -11.81 -3.94 13.84
CA ALA A 124 -12.85 -3.02 13.39
C ALA A 124 -12.88 -1.73 14.23
N VAL A 125 -12.67 -1.81 15.53
CA VAL A 125 -12.52 -0.64 16.39
C VAL A 125 -11.22 0.12 16.06
N ALA A 126 -10.11 -0.59 15.85
CA ALA A 126 -8.84 0.02 15.50
C ALA A 126 -8.94 0.84 14.20
N ILE A 127 -9.65 0.36 13.18
CA ILE A 127 -9.84 1.12 11.94
C ILE A 127 -10.69 2.37 12.14
N LEU A 128 -11.70 2.32 13.02
CA LEU A 128 -12.50 3.50 13.38
C LEU A 128 -11.63 4.55 14.05
N ILE A 129 -10.75 4.15 14.97
CA ILE A 129 -9.80 5.06 15.65
C ILE A 129 -8.84 5.69 14.64
N VAL A 130 -8.24 4.89 13.75
CA VAL A 130 -7.33 5.38 12.70
C VAL A 130 -8.06 6.34 11.76
N ARG A 131 -9.30 6.04 11.39
CA ARG A 131 -10.12 6.90 10.54
C ARG A 131 -10.45 8.22 11.23
N TYR A 132 -10.82 8.17 12.50
CA TYR A 132 -11.11 9.35 13.31
C TYR A 132 -9.87 10.22 13.50
N ALA A 133 -8.73 9.63 13.86
CA ALA A 133 -7.46 10.33 14.01
C ALA A 133 -7.02 11.02 12.71
N SER A 134 -7.19 10.35 11.58
CA SER A 134 -6.83 10.91 10.27
C SER A 134 -7.76 12.06 9.84
N TRP A 135 -8.98 12.11 10.33
CA TRP A 135 -9.91 13.21 10.05
C TRP A 135 -9.64 14.40 10.97
N THR A 136 -9.29 14.14 12.23
CA THR A 136 -9.03 15.20 13.24
C THR A 136 -7.65 15.83 13.08
N PHE A 137 -6.66 15.04 12.64
CA PHE A 137 -5.28 15.50 12.39
C PHE A 137 -4.88 15.20 10.93
N PRO A 138 -5.34 16.01 9.94
CA PRO A 138 -4.87 15.84 8.59
C PRO A 138 -3.35 16.08 8.59
N SER A 139 -2.57 15.06 8.20
CA SER A 139 -1.15 15.25 7.93
C SER A 139 -1.05 16.25 6.79
N VAL A 140 -0.54 17.43 7.08
CA VAL A 140 -0.17 18.43 6.07
C VAL A 140 0.93 17.78 5.24
N ILE A 141 0.57 17.19 4.10
CA ILE A 141 1.52 16.87 3.05
C ILE A 141 2.08 18.23 2.66
N ARG A 142 3.30 18.52 3.12
CA ARG A 142 4.06 19.66 2.66
C ARG A 142 4.37 19.38 1.19
N GLU A 143 3.44 19.76 0.30
CA GLU A 143 3.77 19.91 -1.09
C GLU A 143 4.96 20.87 -1.13
N LYS A 144 6.12 20.33 -1.52
CA LYS A 144 7.19 21.18 -2.02
C LYS A 144 6.60 21.85 -3.25
N HIS A 145 5.97 23.02 -3.01
CA HIS A 145 5.78 23.97 -4.08
C HIS A 145 7.15 24.20 -4.68
N THR A 146 7.37 23.61 -5.84
CA THR A 146 8.34 24.11 -6.79
C THR A 146 7.82 25.48 -7.16
N GLU A 147 8.28 26.52 -6.44
CA GLU A 147 8.13 27.90 -6.87
C GLU A 147 8.72 27.98 -8.28
N LYS A 148 7.85 27.97 -9.26
CA LYS A 148 8.19 28.51 -10.58
C LYS A 148 8.54 29.96 -10.33
N PRO A 149 9.74 30.44 -10.71
CA PRO A 149 10.03 31.86 -10.69
C PRO A 149 8.99 32.57 -11.55
N LEU A 150 8.21 33.43 -10.92
CA LEU A 150 7.35 34.37 -11.64
C LEU A 150 8.23 35.13 -12.61
N ALA A 151 8.08 34.86 -13.89
CA ALA A 151 8.63 35.68 -14.95
C ALA A 151 8.16 37.10 -14.72
N HIS A 152 9.12 37.99 -14.51
CA HIS A 152 8.95 39.43 -14.36
C HIS A 152 7.96 39.93 -15.40
N GLY A 153 6.80 40.35 -14.92
CA GLY A 153 5.82 41.05 -15.70
C GLY A 153 6.43 42.33 -16.27
N LYS A 154 6.30 42.48 -17.57
CA LYS A 154 6.49 43.75 -18.27
C LYS A 154 5.65 44.80 -17.57
N THR A 155 6.29 45.83 -17.03
CA THR A 155 5.67 47.10 -16.68
C THR A 155 5.05 47.70 -17.95
N PRO A 156 3.80 48.15 -17.94
CA PRO A 156 3.24 48.94 -19.04
C PRO A 156 3.97 50.26 -19.10
N ARG A 157 4.43 50.66 -20.28
CA ARG A 157 5.02 51.94 -20.58
C ARG A 157 3.88 52.98 -20.62
N PRO A 158 3.99 54.10 -19.88
CA PRO A 158 2.97 55.13 -19.94
C PRO A 158 3.28 56.11 -21.09
N GLU A 159 2.92 55.73 -22.30
CA GLU A 159 2.93 56.58 -23.49
C GLU A 159 1.94 55.98 -24.46
N ASP A 160 0.67 56.35 -24.35
CA ASP A 160 -0.33 56.24 -25.42
C ASP A 160 -1.68 56.93 -25.05
N ASP A 161 -1.64 57.92 -24.10
CA ASP A 161 -2.78 58.77 -23.83
C ASP A 161 -2.54 60.23 -24.28
N GLU A 162 -2.02 60.38 -25.49
CA GLU A 162 -2.11 61.68 -26.17
C GLU A 162 -2.25 61.40 -27.66
N LEU A 163 -3.50 61.43 -28.13
CA LEU A 163 -3.98 61.81 -29.49
C LEU A 163 -5.29 61.04 -29.80
N ALA A 164 -6.39 61.69 -29.45
CA ALA A 164 -7.63 61.88 -30.19
C ALA A 164 -8.84 61.94 -29.26
#